data_ea9cab2b43a285e20f38be3c6a6d0557
#
_entry.id   ea9cab2b43a285e20f38be3c6a6d0557
#
_cell.length_a   1.000
_cell.length_b   1.000
_cell.length_c   1.000
_cell.angle_alpha   90.00
_cell.angle_beta   90.00
_cell.angle_gamma   90.00
#
_symmetry.space_group_name_H-M   'P 1'
#
loop_
_entity.id
_entity.type
_entity.pdbx_description
1 polymer ?
#
loop_
_entity_poly.entity_id
_entity_poly.type
_entity_poly.pdbx_seq_one_letter_code
_entity_poly.pdbx_strand_id
1 'polypeptide(L)'
;MSSVDTAPVGEIDSREKWCRRGEDLLRSLMGFLQTVKIHQGNNRLVARGVEALRQTVSALGKEDDQVSLLVAHGRFFLNEEKFPHRPMVETLIQTFQRYCSQRHIQGITLLMTINETSDEQIVSGARLLNDAGLKEDPEMVLSQWLEQGKLPWLELAFESELHAEHPEESYNQSPGMSYLYNLIHQAEGEFGDSGTRRQPDETTIDVEGQRASTGVERAKIDIKLKSEATTGKTAKQKAVSSYCSALASLKEVSDKIHQRQRVGIRRSVRLIQNMVDLMMDKEALFLAMSTIRVFDDYTFTHSVNVAILSMCLGKRLGLSKVLLNRLGLCGLFHDVGKVEIPREVLNKAGKLSEQELAVMRSHPLKSVQQILKLRASPEMKAHLILPPFEHHLRYDLSGYPRINWENPISFFGRIVTIADVFDAITSPRVYRPTALSPDKALGYMLEASGTDFDPLLLKVFINMMGVYPVGTLLELDTGELGLVMDTPGDAEDYRPIVTLLEKDEHGQYVKGEKFNLNTRSGKTGEFLKNITSTHHPSTYGIQPAAFIF
;
A
#
# COMPACT_ATOMS: atom_id res chain seq x y z
N MET A 1 -10.09 12.76 37.21
CA MET A 1 -8.74 12.27 37.57
C MET A 1 -8.27 11.44 36.41
N SER A 2 -7.41 12.02 35.62
CA SER A 2 -6.89 11.49 34.35
C SER A 2 -5.81 10.45 34.63
N SER A 3 -6.05 9.19 34.27
CA SER A 3 -5.00 8.18 34.16
C SER A 3 -4.26 8.38 32.83
N VAL A 4 -3.06 8.88 32.92
CA VAL A 4 -2.09 8.92 31.82
C VAL A 4 -1.64 7.48 31.60
N ASP A 5 -1.99 6.88 30.46
CA ASP A 5 -1.43 5.62 29.98
C ASP A 5 0.07 5.84 29.68
N THR A 6 0.90 5.45 30.65
CA THR A 6 2.33 5.34 30.46
C THR A 6 2.61 4.00 29.79
N ALA A 7 3.09 4.02 28.55
CA ALA A 7 3.70 2.86 27.90
C ALA A 7 4.74 2.23 28.87
N PRO A 8 4.92 0.89 28.87
CA PRO A 8 5.83 0.23 29.79
C PRO A 8 7.25 0.80 29.62
N VAL A 9 7.85 1.18 30.75
CA VAL A 9 9.14 1.91 30.83
C VAL A 9 10.26 1.21 30.03
N GLY A 10 10.18 -0.11 29.82
CA GLY A 10 11.14 -0.88 29.02
C GLY A 10 11.08 -0.68 27.51
N GLU A 11 9.90 -0.40 26.91
CA GLU A 11 9.77 -0.15 25.47
C GLU A 11 10.23 1.26 25.08
N ILE A 12 10.04 2.24 25.95
CA ILE A 12 10.50 3.61 25.73
C ILE A 12 12.04 3.65 25.72
N ASP A 13 12.69 2.93 26.60
CA ASP A 13 14.16 2.88 26.69
C ASP A 13 14.78 2.15 25.48
N SER A 14 14.17 1.09 24.98
CA SER A 14 14.65 0.36 23.79
C SER A 14 14.53 1.20 22.50
N ARG A 15 13.44 1.93 22.33
CA ARG A 15 13.19 2.80 21.17
C ARG A 15 14.10 4.03 21.17
N GLU A 16 14.36 4.61 22.34
CA GLU A 16 15.29 5.72 22.47
C GLU A 16 16.73 5.29 22.15
N LYS A 17 17.15 4.09 22.59
CA LYS A 17 18.45 3.49 22.26
C LYS A 17 18.57 3.22 20.75
N TRP A 18 17.51 2.70 20.13
CA TRP A 18 17.47 2.48 18.68
C TRP A 18 17.63 3.80 17.91
N CYS A 19 16.91 4.85 18.30
CA CYS A 19 17.04 6.18 17.69
C CYS A 19 18.46 6.72 17.80
N ARG A 20 19.08 6.67 18.99
CA ARG A 20 20.45 7.15 19.20
C ARG A 20 21.46 6.39 18.33
N ARG A 21 21.35 5.06 18.26
CA ARG A 21 22.21 4.24 17.38
C ARG A 21 22.05 4.59 15.90
N GLY A 22 20.82 4.87 15.44
CA GLY A 22 20.56 5.33 14.08
C GLY A 22 21.17 6.71 13.78
N GLU A 23 21.09 7.64 14.74
CA GLU A 23 21.77 8.94 14.66
C GLU A 23 23.28 8.80 14.55
N ASP A 24 23.88 7.94 15.39
CA ASP A 24 25.31 7.69 15.42
C ASP A 24 25.78 7.05 14.11
N LEU A 25 25.02 6.09 13.56
CA LEU A 25 25.33 5.49 12.27
C LEU A 25 25.29 6.52 11.14
N LEU A 26 24.22 7.31 11.05
CA LEU A 26 24.08 8.32 10.01
C LEU A 26 25.19 9.36 10.09
N ARG A 27 25.56 9.76 11.30
CA ARG A 27 26.70 10.69 11.57
C ARG A 27 28.03 10.07 11.17
N SER A 28 28.27 8.80 11.53
CA SER A 28 29.50 8.08 11.19
C SER A 28 29.64 7.91 9.69
N LEU A 29 28.58 7.50 8.99
CA LEU A 29 28.59 7.32 7.54
C LEU A 29 28.85 8.64 6.82
N MET A 30 28.09 9.69 7.12
CA MET A 30 28.24 10.99 6.45
C MET A 30 29.58 11.65 6.77
N GLY A 31 30.05 11.54 8.02
CA GLY A 31 31.37 12.00 8.43
C GLY A 31 32.48 11.26 7.71
N PHE A 32 32.40 9.94 7.59
CA PHE A 32 33.36 9.12 6.86
C PHE A 32 33.44 9.48 5.37
N LEU A 33 32.28 9.57 4.70
CA LEU A 33 32.19 9.95 3.27
C LEU A 33 32.82 11.33 3.00
N GLN A 34 32.60 12.30 3.90
CA GLN A 34 33.24 13.62 3.81
C GLN A 34 34.74 13.55 4.06
N THR A 35 35.18 12.78 5.07
CA THR A 35 36.58 12.65 5.41
C THR A 35 37.39 12.04 4.26
N VAL A 36 36.86 11.01 3.62
CA VAL A 36 37.47 10.33 2.45
C VAL A 36 37.57 11.26 1.23
N LYS A 37 36.65 12.21 1.08
CA LYS A 37 36.69 13.21 0.01
C LYS A 37 37.85 14.20 0.16
N ILE A 38 38.23 14.52 1.39
CA ILE A 38 39.20 15.59 1.70
C ILE A 38 40.63 15.01 1.92
N HIS A 39 40.72 13.80 2.49
CA HIS A 39 41.97 13.22 2.94
C HIS A 39 42.39 11.99 2.12
N GLN A 40 43.73 11.74 2.06
CA GLN A 40 44.27 10.53 1.46
C GLN A 40 43.98 9.29 2.34
N GLY A 41 44.00 8.09 1.75
CA GLY A 41 43.59 6.84 2.40
C GLY A 41 44.43 6.42 3.62
N ASN A 42 45.70 6.86 3.69
CA ASN A 42 46.61 6.58 4.81
C ASN A 42 46.49 7.57 5.99
N ASN A 43 45.53 8.48 5.96
CA ASN A 43 45.31 9.46 7.02
C ASN A 43 44.63 8.81 8.23
N ARG A 44 45.13 9.15 9.45
CA ARG A 44 44.52 8.66 10.72
C ARG A 44 43.05 9.01 10.90
N LEU A 45 42.57 10.12 10.31
CA LEU A 45 41.15 10.49 10.36
C LEU A 45 40.29 9.54 9.52
N VAL A 46 40.80 9.10 8.38
CA VAL A 46 40.15 8.11 7.52
C VAL A 46 40.05 6.76 8.23
N ALA A 47 41.15 6.29 8.84
CA ALA A 47 41.15 5.03 9.58
C ALA A 47 40.18 5.06 10.79
N ARG A 48 40.12 6.18 11.53
CA ARG A 48 39.10 6.37 12.59
C ARG A 48 37.67 6.38 12.05
N GLY A 49 37.46 6.94 10.86
CA GLY A 49 36.16 6.94 10.21
C GLY A 49 35.70 5.54 9.84
N VAL A 50 36.58 4.69 9.32
CA VAL A 50 36.29 3.26 9.03
C VAL A 50 35.91 2.52 10.30
N GLU A 51 36.72 2.68 11.36
CA GLU A 51 36.47 2.00 12.64
C GLU A 51 35.14 2.45 13.28
N ALA A 52 34.83 3.74 13.29
CA ALA A 52 33.59 4.27 13.80
C ALA A 52 32.36 3.74 12.98
N LEU A 53 32.51 3.61 11.66
CA LEU A 53 31.47 3.06 10.80
C LEU A 53 31.21 1.58 11.12
N ARG A 54 32.27 0.76 11.26
CA ARG A 54 32.14 -0.65 11.65
C ARG A 54 31.45 -0.82 13.00
N GLN A 55 31.83 -0.03 13.99
CA GLN A 55 31.24 -0.08 15.34
C GLN A 55 29.74 0.25 15.31
N THR A 56 29.35 1.29 14.57
CA THR A 56 27.95 1.69 14.47
C THR A 56 27.10 0.70 13.67
N VAL A 57 27.64 0.12 12.59
CA VAL A 57 26.98 -0.95 11.84
C VAL A 57 26.80 -2.19 12.71
N SER A 58 27.85 -2.63 13.41
CA SER A 58 27.81 -3.79 14.32
C SER A 58 26.86 -3.60 15.51
N ALA A 59 26.65 -2.36 15.96
CA ALA A 59 25.73 -2.05 17.05
C ALA A 59 24.25 -2.17 16.65
N LEU A 60 23.93 -1.95 15.37
CA LEU A 60 22.59 -2.02 14.80
C LEU A 60 22.28 -3.36 14.10
N GLY A 61 23.29 -3.97 13.49
CA GLY A 61 23.15 -5.21 12.70
C GLY A 61 23.15 -6.50 13.52
N LYS A 62 22.97 -6.45 14.84
CA LYS A 62 22.99 -7.65 15.69
C LYS A 62 21.87 -8.65 15.41
N GLU A 63 20.78 -8.21 14.82
CA GLU A 63 19.60 -9.03 14.53
C GLU A 63 19.45 -9.33 13.03
N ASP A 64 20.02 -8.47 12.16
CA ASP A 64 20.01 -8.62 10.71
C ASP A 64 21.44 -8.48 10.18
N ASP A 65 21.83 -9.28 9.20
CA ASP A 65 23.18 -9.22 8.58
C ASP A 65 23.45 -7.92 7.81
N GLN A 66 22.62 -6.89 8.00
CA GLN A 66 22.68 -5.61 7.28
C GLN A 66 21.96 -4.48 8.00
N VAL A 67 22.32 -3.23 7.67
CA VAL A 67 21.66 -2.02 8.17
C VAL A 67 21.30 -1.10 6.99
N SER A 68 20.02 -0.79 6.83
CA SER A 68 19.52 0.03 5.72
C SER A 68 19.18 1.45 6.13
N LEU A 69 19.68 2.41 5.37
CA LEU A 69 19.39 3.84 5.44
C LEU A 69 18.70 4.24 4.13
N LEU A 70 17.40 4.53 4.18
CA LEU A 70 16.60 4.77 2.99
C LEU A 70 15.83 6.09 3.08
N VAL A 71 15.67 6.74 1.93
CA VAL A 71 14.85 7.93 1.76
C VAL A 71 13.75 7.61 0.76
N ALA A 72 12.51 7.65 1.21
CA ALA A 72 11.36 7.42 0.35
C ALA A 72 10.26 8.43 0.67
N HIS A 73 9.69 9.05 -0.37
CA HIS A 73 8.61 10.04 -0.23
C HIS A 73 8.93 11.18 0.76
N GLY A 74 10.17 11.66 0.74
CA GLY A 74 10.64 12.74 1.62
C GLY A 74 10.81 12.33 3.09
N ARG A 75 10.81 11.03 3.41
CA ARG A 75 10.96 10.48 4.76
C ARG A 75 12.19 9.60 4.85
N PHE A 76 12.79 9.58 6.03
CA PHE A 76 13.95 8.74 6.32
C PHE A 76 13.54 7.48 7.09
N PHE A 77 14.10 6.34 6.68
CA PHE A 77 13.86 5.03 7.27
C PHE A 77 15.19 4.37 7.65
N LEU A 78 15.20 3.74 8.81
CA LEU A 78 16.31 2.94 9.31
C LEU A 78 15.80 1.51 9.53
N ASN A 79 16.41 0.51 8.91
CA ASN A 79 16.03 -0.89 9.01
C ASN A 79 14.51 -1.09 8.88
N GLU A 80 13.93 -0.61 7.77
CA GLU A 80 12.50 -0.76 7.47
C GLU A 80 11.55 0.09 8.35
N GLU A 81 12.03 0.63 9.49
CA GLU A 81 11.23 1.46 10.36
C GLU A 81 11.38 2.94 10.01
N LYS A 82 10.26 3.66 9.99
CA LYS A 82 10.26 5.10 9.83
C LYS A 82 10.99 5.76 11.01
N PHE A 83 12.06 6.49 10.70
CA PHE A 83 12.80 7.22 11.72
C PHE A 83 11.97 8.40 12.23
N PRO A 84 11.83 8.58 13.55
CA PRO A 84 11.02 9.65 14.10
C PRO A 84 11.63 11.03 13.79
N HIS A 85 10.77 12.03 13.63
CA HIS A 85 11.24 13.41 13.45
C HIS A 85 11.93 13.90 14.73
N ARG A 86 13.19 14.30 14.60
CA ARG A 86 14.03 14.86 15.68
C ARG A 86 14.72 16.11 15.18
N PRO A 87 14.45 17.29 15.77
CA PRO A 87 15.02 18.55 15.28
C PRO A 87 16.56 18.56 15.21
N MET A 88 17.22 17.87 16.14
CA MET A 88 18.69 17.80 16.18
C MET A 88 19.32 16.96 15.05
N VAL A 89 18.55 16.10 14.40
CA VAL A 89 19.04 15.18 13.35
C VAL A 89 18.54 15.59 11.97
N GLU A 90 17.58 16.50 11.90
CA GLU A 90 16.93 16.94 10.66
C GLU A 90 17.94 17.39 9.60
N THR A 91 18.92 18.22 9.98
CA THR A 91 19.98 18.71 9.07
C THR A 91 20.83 17.56 8.53
N LEU A 92 21.08 16.54 9.36
CA LEU A 92 21.87 15.36 8.96
C LEU A 92 21.07 14.48 7.98
N ILE A 93 19.78 14.28 8.25
CA ILE A 93 18.87 13.57 7.34
C ILE A 93 18.77 14.29 5.99
N GLN A 94 18.60 15.60 5.98
CA GLN A 94 18.57 16.40 4.76
C GLN A 94 19.88 16.34 3.99
N THR A 95 21.02 16.28 4.70
CA THR A 95 22.34 16.10 4.08
C THR A 95 22.45 14.73 3.42
N PHE A 96 21.98 13.68 4.07
CA PHE A 96 21.94 12.33 3.52
C PHE A 96 20.98 12.25 2.30
N GLN A 97 19.80 12.85 2.41
CA GLN A 97 18.84 12.93 1.30
C GLN A 97 19.47 13.58 0.07
N ARG A 98 20.13 14.73 0.25
CA ARG A 98 20.85 15.42 -0.84
C ARG A 98 21.97 14.59 -1.40
N TYR A 99 22.72 13.86 -0.55
CA TYR A 99 23.78 12.96 -0.98
C TYR A 99 23.24 11.83 -1.87
N CYS A 100 22.12 11.24 -1.50
CA CYS A 100 21.45 10.19 -2.26
C CYS A 100 20.90 10.73 -3.59
N SER A 101 20.19 11.85 -3.58
CA SER A 101 19.60 12.46 -4.78
C SER A 101 20.64 12.82 -5.83
N GLN A 102 21.83 13.30 -5.43
CA GLN A 102 22.92 13.59 -6.38
C GLN A 102 23.48 12.34 -7.07
N ARG A 103 23.13 11.14 -6.61
CA ARG A 103 23.60 9.85 -7.12
C ARG A 103 22.49 9.00 -7.71
N HIS A 104 21.27 9.56 -7.79
CA HIS A 104 20.06 8.87 -8.23
C HIS A 104 19.81 7.58 -7.44
N ILE A 105 20.13 7.59 -6.15
CA ILE A 105 19.86 6.49 -5.23
C ILE A 105 18.86 6.95 -4.15
N GLN A 106 18.09 6.02 -3.65
CA GLN A 106 17.15 6.27 -2.55
C GLN A 106 17.72 5.87 -1.19
N GLY A 107 18.82 5.13 -1.17
CA GLY A 107 19.43 4.74 0.06
C GLY A 107 20.64 3.84 -0.09
N ILE A 108 21.25 3.56 1.07
CA ILE A 108 22.44 2.74 1.21
C ILE A 108 22.15 1.67 2.26
N THR A 109 22.34 0.41 1.91
CA THR A 109 22.31 -0.71 2.83
C THR A 109 23.74 -1.14 3.12
N LEU A 110 24.15 -1.06 4.37
CA LEU A 110 25.47 -1.48 4.85
C LEU A 110 25.41 -2.94 5.28
N LEU A 111 26.25 -3.77 4.69
CA LEU A 111 26.32 -5.21 4.95
C LEU A 111 27.28 -5.51 6.10
N MET A 112 27.02 -6.55 6.90
CA MET A 112 27.93 -6.97 7.98
C MET A 112 29.28 -7.46 7.45
N THR A 113 29.41 -7.77 6.16
CA THR A 113 30.68 -8.03 5.47
C THR A 113 31.67 -6.86 5.58
N ILE A 114 31.24 -5.65 5.95
CA ILE A 114 32.12 -4.50 6.23
C ILE A 114 33.17 -4.82 7.31
N ASN A 115 32.85 -5.73 8.23
CA ASN A 115 33.76 -6.15 9.29
C ASN A 115 34.91 -7.06 8.77
N GLU A 116 34.69 -7.74 7.64
CA GLU A 116 35.63 -8.63 6.97
C GLU A 116 36.33 -7.95 5.78
N THR A 117 35.78 -6.82 5.32
CA THR A 117 36.34 -6.04 4.20
C THR A 117 37.55 -5.24 4.66
N SER A 118 38.63 -5.19 3.88
CA SER A 118 39.82 -4.41 4.22
C SER A 118 39.55 -2.90 4.24
N ASP A 119 40.31 -2.15 5.06
CA ASP A 119 40.17 -0.69 5.13
C ASP A 119 40.37 -0.02 3.78
N GLU A 120 41.31 -0.55 2.95
CA GLU A 120 41.57 -0.05 1.61
C GLU A 120 40.36 -0.20 0.68
N GLN A 121 39.66 -1.33 0.76
CA GLN A 121 38.46 -1.57 -0.03
C GLN A 121 37.30 -0.68 0.42
N ILE A 122 37.13 -0.47 1.73
CA ILE A 122 36.08 0.42 2.25
C ILE A 122 36.35 1.86 1.82
N VAL A 123 37.58 2.33 1.92
CA VAL A 123 38.00 3.68 1.52
C VAL A 123 37.86 3.86 0.00
N SER A 124 38.27 2.87 -0.79
CA SER A 124 38.13 2.88 -2.24
C SER A 124 36.65 2.94 -2.65
N GLY A 125 35.80 2.13 -2.03
CA GLY A 125 34.37 2.15 -2.27
C GLY A 125 33.70 3.49 -1.91
N ALA A 126 34.10 4.09 -0.78
CA ALA A 126 33.63 5.41 -0.39
C ALA A 126 34.04 6.53 -1.37
N ARG A 127 35.24 6.42 -1.98
CA ARG A 127 35.65 7.33 -3.07
C ARG A 127 34.81 7.15 -4.30
N LEU A 128 34.58 5.90 -4.73
CA LEU A 128 33.72 5.61 -5.87
C LEU A 128 32.31 6.19 -5.67
N LEU A 129 31.73 6.02 -4.46
CA LEU A 129 30.45 6.64 -4.12
C LEU A 129 30.49 8.18 -4.25
N ASN A 130 31.57 8.83 -3.77
CA ASN A 130 31.70 10.28 -3.88
C ASN A 130 31.86 10.73 -5.34
N ASP A 131 32.64 10.00 -6.13
CA ASP A 131 32.92 10.32 -7.54
C ASP A 131 31.70 10.09 -8.45
N ALA A 132 30.83 9.14 -8.09
CA ALA A 132 29.60 8.89 -8.83
C ALA A 132 28.70 10.14 -8.94
N GLY A 133 28.62 10.94 -7.86
CA GLY A 133 27.83 12.18 -7.87
C GLY A 133 28.36 13.29 -8.79
N LEU A 134 29.51 13.08 -9.43
CA LEU A 134 30.12 13.98 -10.42
C LEU A 134 29.98 13.48 -11.87
N LYS A 135 29.33 12.32 -12.06
CA LYS A 135 29.14 11.71 -13.38
C LYS A 135 27.83 12.17 -14.01
N GLU A 136 27.75 12.11 -15.35
CA GLU A 136 26.52 12.43 -16.10
C GLU A 136 25.40 11.44 -15.81
N ASP A 137 25.75 10.15 -15.65
CA ASP A 137 24.83 9.08 -15.27
C ASP A 137 25.38 8.33 -14.04
N PRO A 138 25.09 8.83 -12.83
CA PRO A 138 25.57 8.21 -11.59
C PRO A 138 25.07 6.80 -11.38
N GLU A 139 23.81 6.53 -11.75
CA GLU A 139 23.14 5.25 -11.55
C GLU A 139 23.78 4.14 -12.36
N MET A 140 23.98 4.35 -13.66
CA MET A 140 24.64 3.38 -14.54
C MET A 140 26.04 3.05 -14.05
N VAL A 141 26.80 4.06 -13.61
CA VAL A 141 28.18 3.86 -13.10
C VAL A 141 28.19 3.09 -11.79
N LEU A 142 27.29 3.40 -10.86
CA LEU A 142 27.18 2.70 -9.58
C LEU A 142 26.74 1.25 -9.77
N SER A 143 25.75 0.98 -10.63
CA SER A 143 25.31 -0.38 -10.97
C SER A 143 26.47 -1.22 -11.53
N GLN A 144 27.26 -0.66 -12.46
CA GLN A 144 28.43 -1.33 -13.01
C GLN A 144 29.49 -1.63 -11.95
N TRP A 145 29.70 -0.74 -10.97
CA TRP A 145 30.69 -0.98 -9.92
C TRP A 145 30.21 -2.02 -8.89
N LEU A 146 28.89 -2.11 -8.64
CA LEU A 146 28.31 -3.18 -7.83
C LEU A 146 28.47 -4.54 -8.50
N GLU A 147 28.15 -4.65 -9.79
CA GLU A 147 28.35 -5.88 -10.57
C GLU A 147 29.81 -6.32 -10.63
N GLN A 148 30.75 -5.39 -10.67
CA GLN A 148 32.19 -5.67 -10.62
C GLN A 148 32.71 -6.01 -9.23
N GLY A 149 31.85 -6.08 -8.22
CA GLY A 149 32.25 -6.38 -6.84
C GLY A 149 33.14 -5.31 -6.19
N LYS A 150 33.14 -4.06 -6.67
CA LYS A 150 33.95 -2.97 -6.13
C LYS A 150 33.40 -2.39 -4.83
N LEU A 151 32.16 -2.72 -4.48
CA LEU A 151 31.46 -2.24 -3.30
C LEU A 151 30.94 -3.42 -2.44
N PRO A 152 31.81 -4.32 -1.93
CA PRO A 152 31.38 -5.57 -1.30
C PRO A 152 30.73 -5.42 0.07
N TRP A 153 30.79 -4.22 0.65
CA TRP A 153 30.30 -3.90 2.00
C TRP A 153 28.98 -3.13 2.01
N LEU A 154 28.38 -2.85 0.82
CA LEU A 154 27.11 -2.15 0.72
C LEU A 154 26.28 -2.60 -0.49
N GLU A 155 24.99 -2.33 -0.40
CA GLU A 155 24.02 -2.37 -1.50
C GLU A 155 23.40 -0.98 -1.67
N LEU A 156 22.98 -0.65 -2.87
CA LEU A 156 22.33 0.63 -3.19
C LEU A 156 20.89 0.38 -3.63
N ALA A 157 19.99 1.25 -3.20
CA ALA A 157 18.63 1.30 -3.70
C ALA A 157 18.57 2.45 -4.73
N PHE A 158 18.36 2.13 -6.00
CA PHE A 158 18.32 3.12 -7.09
C PHE A 158 16.94 3.76 -7.24
N GLU A 159 16.93 5.01 -7.75
CA GLU A 159 15.68 5.70 -8.08
C GLU A 159 14.97 4.99 -9.24
N SER A 160 15.70 4.47 -10.22
CA SER A 160 15.16 3.73 -11.36
C SER A 160 14.55 2.39 -10.96
N GLU A 161 15.08 1.70 -9.93
CA GLU A 161 14.47 0.46 -9.42
C GLU A 161 13.08 0.70 -8.80
N LEU A 162 12.77 1.94 -8.44
CA LEU A 162 11.42 2.37 -8.05
C LEU A 162 10.65 3.03 -9.21
N HIS A 163 11.36 3.43 -10.27
CA HIS A 163 10.81 4.01 -11.50
C HIS A 163 10.89 3.05 -12.70
N ALA A 164 11.78 2.05 -12.72
CA ALA A 164 11.79 0.96 -13.71
C ALA A 164 10.54 0.07 -13.57
N GLU A 165 9.87 0.15 -12.46
CA GLU A 165 8.48 -0.14 -12.31
C GLU A 165 7.66 1.14 -12.61
N HIS A 166 7.87 1.78 -13.78
CA HIS A 166 6.80 2.52 -14.39
C HIS A 166 5.68 1.51 -14.64
N PRO A 167 4.55 1.69 -13.98
CA PRO A 167 3.42 0.80 -14.18
C PRO A 167 2.97 0.71 -15.65
N GLU A 168 3.39 1.65 -16.48
CA GLU A 168 2.95 1.86 -17.85
C GLU A 168 3.10 0.64 -18.76
N GLU A 169 4.19 -0.12 -18.68
CA GLU A 169 4.35 -1.31 -19.51
C GLU A 169 3.78 -2.59 -18.89
N SER A 170 3.73 -2.69 -17.58
CA SER A 170 3.15 -3.84 -16.86
C SER A 170 1.63 -3.72 -16.67
N TYR A 171 1.08 -2.50 -16.64
CA TYR A 171 -0.35 -2.24 -16.47
C TYR A 171 -1.17 -2.51 -17.75
N ASN A 172 -0.55 -2.47 -18.92
CA ASN A 172 -1.24 -2.72 -20.20
C ASN A 172 -1.59 -4.20 -20.43
N GLN A 173 -1.24 -5.12 -19.54
CA GLN A 173 -1.51 -6.55 -19.70
C GLN A 173 -2.81 -7.04 -19.02
N SER A 174 -3.47 -6.20 -18.22
CA SER A 174 -4.75 -6.53 -17.58
C SER A 174 -5.75 -5.37 -17.72
N PRO A 175 -6.97 -5.62 -18.22
CA PRO A 175 -8.00 -4.59 -18.38
C PRO A 175 -8.34 -3.82 -17.09
N GLY A 176 -8.26 -4.49 -15.94
CA GLY A 176 -8.55 -3.88 -14.64
C GLY A 176 -7.46 -2.93 -14.16
N MET A 177 -6.20 -3.19 -14.49
CA MET A 177 -5.09 -2.31 -14.16
C MET A 177 -5.06 -1.09 -15.08
N SER A 178 -5.41 -1.25 -16.36
CA SER A 178 -5.63 -0.14 -17.29
C SER A 178 -6.72 0.81 -16.79
N TYR A 179 -7.77 0.28 -16.15
CA TYR A 179 -8.81 1.10 -15.52
C TYR A 179 -8.27 1.96 -14.37
N LEU A 180 -7.48 1.39 -13.46
CA LEU A 180 -6.85 2.13 -12.37
C LEU A 180 -5.87 3.19 -12.87
N TYR A 181 -5.12 2.88 -13.93
CA TYR A 181 -4.23 3.81 -14.61
C TYR A 181 -5.00 5.00 -15.19
N ASN A 182 -6.09 4.74 -15.91
CA ASN A 182 -6.97 5.78 -16.45
C ASN A 182 -7.61 6.63 -15.33
N LEU A 183 -7.95 6.02 -14.20
CA LEU A 183 -8.46 6.71 -13.01
C LEU A 183 -7.43 7.70 -12.42
N ILE A 184 -6.15 7.35 -12.45
CA ILE A 184 -5.04 8.23 -12.04
C ILE A 184 -4.91 9.41 -12.99
N HIS A 185 -4.94 9.15 -14.31
CA HIS A 185 -4.78 10.18 -15.33
C HIS A 185 -6.01 11.08 -15.49
N GLN A 186 -7.22 10.57 -15.32
CA GLN A 186 -8.43 11.41 -15.27
C GLN A 186 -8.40 12.38 -14.08
N ALA A 187 -7.89 11.94 -12.93
CA ALA A 187 -7.68 12.83 -11.79
C ALA A 187 -6.58 13.90 -12.03
N GLU A 188 -5.69 13.68 -12.98
CA GLU A 188 -4.68 14.67 -13.43
C GLU A 188 -5.23 15.65 -14.49
N GLY A 189 -6.21 15.23 -15.29
CA GLY A 189 -6.78 16.03 -16.40
C GLY A 189 -7.86 17.05 -16.01
N GLU A 190 -8.51 16.89 -14.86
CA GLU A 190 -9.59 17.80 -14.43
C GLU A 190 -9.12 19.13 -13.83
N PHE A 191 -7.81 19.40 -13.72
CA PHE A 191 -7.24 20.64 -13.17
C PHE A 191 -6.28 21.39 -14.12
N GLY A 192 -6.41 21.16 -15.42
CA GLY A 192 -5.68 21.89 -16.45
C GLY A 192 -6.64 22.63 -17.39
N ASP A 193 -6.74 23.93 -17.18
CA ASP A 193 -7.16 24.95 -18.14
C ASP A 193 -8.65 25.31 -18.30
N SER A 194 -9.03 26.33 -17.54
CA SER A 194 -10.07 27.28 -17.92
C SER A 194 -9.47 28.33 -18.87
N GLY A 195 -9.40 28.04 -20.16
CA GLY A 195 -8.91 29.02 -21.13
C GLY A 195 -8.92 28.55 -22.58
N THR A 196 -9.95 29.01 -23.32
CA THR A 196 -10.02 29.05 -24.78
C THR A 196 -10.27 27.76 -25.57
N ARG A 197 -11.55 27.55 -25.90
CA ARG A 197 -12.02 26.74 -27.01
C ARG A 197 -11.34 27.17 -28.32
N ARG A 198 -10.68 26.23 -28.99
CA ARG A 198 -10.56 26.21 -30.47
C ARG A 198 -11.15 24.91 -30.97
N GLN A 199 -12.09 25.03 -31.89
CA GLN A 199 -12.69 23.94 -32.67
C GLN A 199 -11.64 23.25 -33.52
N PRO A 200 -11.68 21.93 -33.72
CA PRO A 200 -10.92 21.26 -34.78
C PRO A 200 -11.74 21.30 -36.08
N ASP A 201 -11.07 21.75 -37.14
CA ASP A 201 -11.53 21.65 -38.53
C ASP A 201 -11.53 20.18 -38.99
N GLU A 202 -12.63 19.82 -39.63
CA GLU A 202 -12.77 18.59 -40.43
C GLU A 202 -11.87 18.63 -41.67
N THR A 203 -11.11 17.57 -41.92
CA THR A 203 -10.83 17.10 -43.30
C THR A 203 -10.49 15.61 -43.35
N THR A 204 -11.44 14.89 -43.91
CA THR A 204 -11.40 13.78 -44.92
C THR A 204 -10.27 12.75 -44.92
N ILE A 205 -10.75 11.54 -44.85
CA ILE A 205 -10.14 10.24 -45.17
C ILE A 205 -9.70 10.18 -46.65
N ASP A 206 -8.53 9.58 -46.94
CA ASP A 206 -8.37 8.72 -48.10
C ASP A 206 -7.41 7.56 -47.84
N VAL A 207 -7.83 6.40 -48.32
CA VAL A 207 -7.18 5.08 -48.25
C VAL A 207 -6.37 4.89 -49.53
N GLU A 208 -5.11 4.51 -49.45
CA GLU A 208 -4.53 3.48 -50.33
C GLU A 208 -3.06 3.19 -49.95
N GLY A 209 -2.72 1.91 -50.00
CA GLY A 209 -1.48 1.35 -49.52
C GLY A 209 -0.29 1.57 -50.41
N GLN A 210 0.89 1.43 -49.81
CA GLN A 210 2.05 0.72 -50.40
C GLN A 210 3.16 0.53 -49.35
N ARG A 211 3.76 -0.66 -49.38
CA ARG A 211 4.97 -1.04 -48.65
C ARG A 211 6.19 -0.26 -49.11
N ALA A 212 7.02 0.22 -48.20
CA ALA A 212 8.48 0.11 -48.30
C ALA A 212 9.19 0.57 -47.02
N SER A 213 10.15 -0.20 -46.68
CA SER A 213 11.21 -0.21 -45.69
C SER A 213 11.89 1.11 -45.33
N THR A 214 12.44 1.05 -44.08
CA THR A 214 13.64 1.73 -43.57
C THR A 214 13.47 3.10 -42.88
N GLY A 215 13.99 3.17 -41.68
CA GLY A 215 14.37 4.42 -41.03
C GLY A 215 13.65 4.71 -39.71
N VAL A 216 14.05 4.02 -38.64
CA VAL A 216 13.64 4.40 -37.28
C VAL A 216 14.48 5.59 -36.87
N GLU A 217 13.98 6.80 -37.10
CA GLU A 217 14.43 7.97 -36.35
C GLU A 217 13.64 8.01 -35.02
N ARG A 218 14.35 7.68 -33.94
CA ARG A 218 13.88 7.92 -32.57
C ARG A 218 13.78 9.42 -32.34
N ALA A 219 12.57 9.96 -32.38
CA ALA A 219 12.28 11.26 -31.81
C ALA A 219 12.47 11.17 -30.29
N LYS A 220 13.57 11.73 -29.80
CA LYS A 220 13.75 12.01 -28.35
C LYS A 220 12.72 13.07 -27.97
N ILE A 221 11.67 12.67 -27.30
CA ILE A 221 10.81 13.60 -26.57
C ILE A 221 11.55 13.90 -25.27
N ASP A 222 12.22 15.05 -25.21
CA ASP A 222 12.77 15.63 -24.00
C ASP A 222 11.62 16.05 -23.09
N ILE A 223 11.13 15.15 -22.25
CA ILE A 223 10.30 15.51 -21.12
C ILE A 223 11.26 15.91 -19.99
N LYS A 224 11.56 17.19 -19.92
CA LYS A 224 12.09 17.82 -18.70
C LYS A 224 11.03 17.72 -17.61
N LEU A 225 10.99 16.61 -16.89
CA LEU A 225 10.30 16.52 -15.61
C LEU A 225 11.13 17.28 -14.57
N LYS A 226 10.74 18.52 -14.37
CA LYS A 226 11.23 19.32 -13.23
C LYS A 226 10.94 18.58 -11.94
N SER A 227 11.92 18.52 -11.06
CA SER A 227 11.92 17.95 -9.71
C SER A 227 10.98 18.67 -8.71
N GLU A 228 9.90 19.25 -9.15
CA GLU A 228 8.88 19.93 -8.34
C GLU A 228 7.62 19.08 -8.10
N ALA A 229 7.58 17.82 -8.56
CA ALA A 229 6.36 17.01 -8.59
C ALA A 229 5.88 16.43 -7.24
N THR A 230 6.59 16.62 -6.14
CA THR A 230 6.17 16.05 -4.84
C THR A 230 5.36 17.01 -3.96
N THR A 231 5.36 18.31 -4.24
CA THR A 231 4.66 19.33 -3.45
C THR A 231 3.25 19.64 -3.95
N GLY A 232 2.84 19.17 -5.14
CA GLY A 232 1.56 19.50 -5.79
C GLY A 232 0.47 18.42 -5.77
N LYS A 233 0.77 17.16 -5.42
CA LYS A 233 -0.25 16.09 -5.45
C LYS A 233 -1.29 16.28 -4.36
N THR A 234 -2.58 16.22 -4.73
CA THR A 234 -3.70 16.25 -3.78
C THR A 234 -3.67 15.02 -2.86
N ALA A 235 -4.33 15.08 -1.70
CA ALA A 235 -4.46 13.93 -0.79
C ALA A 235 -5.07 12.71 -1.50
N LYS A 236 -6.01 12.94 -2.42
CA LYS A 236 -6.66 11.93 -3.25
C LYS A 236 -5.67 11.22 -4.17
N GLN A 237 -4.85 11.97 -4.92
CA GLN A 237 -3.82 11.42 -5.79
C GLN A 237 -2.76 10.62 -5.01
N LYS A 238 -2.35 11.11 -3.83
CA LYS A 238 -1.42 10.38 -2.95
C LYS A 238 -2.01 9.06 -2.46
N ALA A 239 -3.29 9.03 -2.09
CA ALA A 239 -3.96 7.83 -1.61
C ALA A 239 -4.09 6.79 -2.74
N VAL A 240 -4.57 7.19 -3.94
CA VAL A 240 -4.68 6.30 -5.11
C VAL A 240 -3.30 5.75 -5.49
N SER A 241 -2.27 6.59 -5.56
CA SER A 241 -0.89 6.15 -5.82
C SER A 241 -0.40 5.14 -4.78
N SER A 242 -0.70 5.34 -3.49
CA SER A 242 -0.35 4.39 -2.43
C SER A 242 -1.08 3.05 -2.58
N TYR A 243 -2.35 3.07 -2.98
CA TYR A 243 -3.14 1.87 -3.26
C TYR A 243 -2.54 1.05 -4.41
N CYS A 244 -2.28 1.67 -5.55
CA CYS A 244 -1.66 1.02 -6.71
C CYS A 244 -0.27 0.45 -6.36
N SER A 245 0.53 1.21 -5.60
CA SER A 245 1.83 0.75 -5.15
C SER A 245 1.75 -0.45 -4.19
N ALA A 246 0.69 -0.52 -3.35
CA ALA A 246 0.45 -1.68 -2.49
C ALA A 246 0.08 -2.93 -3.31
N LEU A 247 -0.76 -2.78 -4.35
CA LEU A 247 -1.09 -3.86 -5.30
C LEU A 247 0.17 -4.39 -5.98
N ALA A 248 0.99 -3.49 -6.55
CA ALA A 248 2.23 -3.86 -7.24
C ALA A 248 3.21 -4.57 -6.30
N SER A 249 3.36 -4.05 -5.07
CA SER A 249 4.23 -4.68 -4.06
C SER A 249 3.78 -6.08 -3.69
N LEU A 250 2.47 -6.31 -3.53
CA LEU A 250 1.93 -7.63 -3.20
C LEU A 250 2.08 -8.61 -4.36
N LYS A 251 1.87 -8.15 -5.60
CA LYS A 251 2.09 -8.94 -6.81
C LYS A 251 3.56 -9.36 -6.94
N GLU A 252 4.49 -8.43 -6.73
CA GLU A 252 5.93 -8.72 -6.73
C GLU A 252 6.30 -9.79 -5.68
N VAL A 253 5.77 -9.67 -4.45
CA VAL A 253 5.97 -10.67 -3.40
C VAL A 253 5.45 -12.04 -3.84
N SER A 254 4.25 -12.09 -4.42
CA SER A 254 3.62 -13.31 -4.94
C SER A 254 4.47 -13.97 -6.03
N ASP A 255 4.94 -13.19 -7.02
CA ASP A 255 5.74 -13.67 -8.13
C ASP A 255 7.10 -14.23 -7.66
N LYS A 256 7.77 -13.54 -6.75
CA LYS A 256 9.03 -14.01 -6.15
C LYS A 256 8.83 -15.29 -5.34
N ILE A 257 7.72 -15.45 -4.61
CA ILE A 257 7.38 -16.69 -3.91
C ILE A 257 7.20 -17.84 -4.92
N HIS A 258 6.46 -17.62 -6.01
CA HIS A 258 6.30 -18.60 -7.10
C HIS A 258 7.65 -19.04 -7.68
N GLN A 259 8.56 -18.09 -7.86
CA GLN A 259 9.92 -18.35 -8.37
C GLN A 259 10.85 -18.95 -7.30
N ARG A 260 10.34 -19.24 -6.09
CA ARG A 260 11.13 -19.73 -4.93
C ARG A 260 12.31 -18.84 -4.55
N GLN A 261 12.19 -17.55 -4.81
CA GLN A 261 13.18 -16.54 -4.44
C GLN A 261 12.96 -16.10 -2.98
N ARG A 262 14.03 -15.58 -2.36
CA ARG A 262 13.91 -14.95 -1.04
C ARG A 262 13.29 -13.57 -1.20
N VAL A 263 12.21 -13.31 -0.49
CA VAL A 263 11.41 -12.09 -0.61
C VAL A 263 11.56 -11.20 0.61
N GLY A 264 11.93 -9.94 0.38
CA GLY A 264 11.89 -8.90 1.42
C GLY A 264 10.54 -8.18 1.40
N ILE A 265 10.07 -7.73 2.57
CA ILE A 265 8.80 -7.00 2.71
C ILE A 265 8.97 -5.52 2.98
N ARG A 266 10.19 -4.99 2.84
CA ARG A 266 10.53 -3.57 3.13
C ARG A 266 9.62 -2.59 2.39
N ARG A 267 9.36 -2.86 1.11
CA ARG A 267 8.47 -2.04 0.29
C ARG A 267 7.05 -2.03 0.85
N SER A 268 6.50 -3.21 1.15
CA SER A 268 5.15 -3.34 1.74
C SER A 268 5.05 -2.62 3.09
N VAL A 269 6.07 -2.73 3.95
CA VAL A 269 6.13 -2.03 5.24
C VAL A 269 6.07 -0.52 5.05
N ARG A 270 6.88 0.05 4.15
CA ARG A 270 6.89 1.50 3.87
C ARG A 270 5.56 1.98 3.29
N LEU A 271 4.97 1.19 2.39
CA LEU A 271 3.69 1.53 1.78
C LEU A 271 2.57 1.57 2.82
N ILE A 272 2.47 0.56 3.68
CA ILE A 272 1.48 0.54 4.77
C ILE A 272 1.71 1.71 5.72
N GLN A 273 2.95 2.04 6.09
CA GLN A 273 3.24 3.21 6.92
C GLN A 273 2.76 4.52 6.29
N ASN A 274 2.99 4.69 4.98
CA ASN A 274 2.49 5.86 4.25
C ASN A 274 0.96 5.89 4.21
N MET A 275 0.31 4.74 3.98
CA MET A 275 -1.15 4.64 4.00
C MET A 275 -1.72 4.98 5.38
N VAL A 276 -1.12 4.49 6.48
CA VAL A 276 -1.54 4.84 7.85
C VAL A 276 -1.42 6.34 8.09
N ASP A 277 -0.31 6.97 7.69
CA ASP A 277 -0.13 8.41 7.90
C ASP A 277 -1.18 9.24 7.15
N LEU A 278 -1.51 8.88 5.90
CA LEU A 278 -2.56 9.55 5.13
C LEU A 278 -3.95 9.29 5.70
N MET A 279 -4.22 8.04 6.12
CA MET A 279 -5.50 7.62 6.67
C MET A 279 -5.84 8.34 7.99
N MET A 280 -4.85 8.70 8.81
CA MET A 280 -5.11 9.43 10.05
C MET A 280 -5.95 10.69 9.82
N ASP A 281 -5.72 11.40 8.70
CA ASP A 281 -6.42 12.64 8.36
C ASP A 281 -7.55 12.45 7.35
N LYS A 282 -7.52 11.37 6.56
CA LYS A 282 -8.38 11.15 5.38
C LYS A 282 -9.00 9.75 5.37
N GLU A 283 -9.58 9.30 6.48
CA GLU A 283 -10.17 7.97 6.63
C GLU A 283 -11.27 7.68 5.61
N ALA A 284 -12.19 8.62 5.40
CA ALA A 284 -13.28 8.47 4.43
C ALA A 284 -12.77 8.16 3.02
N LEU A 285 -11.63 8.75 2.62
CA LEU A 285 -10.99 8.47 1.34
C LEU A 285 -10.52 7.00 1.25
N PHE A 286 -9.95 6.44 2.33
CA PHE A 286 -9.53 5.05 2.37
C PHE A 286 -10.72 4.08 2.36
N LEU A 287 -11.80 4.39 3.10
CA LEU A 287 -13.03 3.62 3.02
C LEU A 287 -13.61 3.62 1.60
N ALA A 288 -13.58 4.77 0.91
CA ALA A 288 -13.97 4.84 -0.49
C ALA A 288 -13.06 3.99 -1.40
N MET A 289 -11.74 3.97 -1.13
CA MET A 289 -10.79 3.14 -1.89
C MET A 289 -11.01 1.64 -1.69
N SER A 290 -11.52 1.21 -0.54
CA SER A 290 -11.87 -0.20 -0.33
C SER A 290 -13.04 -0.68 -1.20
N THR A 291 -13.70 0.21 -1.96
CA THR A 291 -14.70 -0.17 -2.98
C THR A 291 -14.10 -0.49 -4.36
N ILE A 292 -12.80 -0.27 -4.55
CA ILE A 292 -12.11 -0.58 -5.80
C ILE A 292 -12.14 -2.10 -6.03
N ARG A 293 -12.54 -2.49 -7.24
CA ARG A 293 -12.62 -3.89 -7.67
C ARG A 293 -11.90 -4.05 -9.01
N VAL A 294 -10.87 -4.89 -9.04
CA VAL A 294 -10.14 -5.26 -10.26
C VAL A 294 -10.35 -6.74 -10.49
N PHE A 295 -11.07 -7.08 -11.55
CA PHE A 295 -11.53 -8.46 -11.79
C PHE A 295 -10.35 -9.43 -12.02
N ASP A 296 -9.38 -9.03 -12.84
CA ASP A 296 -8.25 -9.90 -13.20
C ASP A 296 -7.24 -10.08 -12.05
N ASP A 297 -7.16 -9.11 -11.13
CA ASP A 297 -6.25 -9.12 -9.97
C ASP A 297 -7.03 -9.20 -8.64
N TYR A 298 -8.15 -9.96 -8.64
CA TYR A 298 -9.06 -10.03 -7.50
C TYR A 298 -8.36 -10.32 -6.17
N THR A 299 -7.47 -11.32 -6.13
CA THR A 299 -6.79 -11.72 -4.88
C THR A 299 -5.95 -10.59 -4.29
N PHE A 300 -5.24 -9.84 -5.12
CA PHE A 300 -4.39 -8.73 -4.65
C PHE A 300 -5.23 -7.52 -4.23
N THR A 301 -6.26 -7.18 -5.02
CA THR A 301 -7.21 -6.11 -4.68
C THR A 301 -7.90 -6.39 -3.34
N HIS A 302 -8.36 -7.62 -3.15
CA HIS A 302 -8.94 -8.10 -1.90
C HIS A 302 -7.99 -7.90 -0.72
N SER A 303 -6.74 -8.35 -0.83
CA SER A 303 -5.78 -8.21 0.27
C SER A 303 -5.48 -6.75 0.63
N VAL A 304 -5.42 -5.84 -0.36
CA VAL A 304 -5.26 -4.39 -0.10
C VAL A 304 -6.51 -3.82 0.57
N ASN A 305 -7.71 -4.21 0.12
CA ASN A 305 -8.96 -3.77 0.74
C ASN A 305 -9.09 -4.25 2.18
N VAL A 306 -8.74 -5.53 2.45
CA VAL A 306 -8.72 -6.08 3.81
C VAL A 306 -7.73 -5.32 4.70
N ALA A 307 -6.55 -4.97 4.18
CA ALA A 307 -5.60 -4.13 4.92
C ALA A 307 -6.19 -2.76 5.26
N ILE A 308 -6.84 -2.09 4.29
CA ILE A 308 -7.48 -0.78 4.49
C ILE A 308 -8.59 -0.87 5.53
N LEU A 309 -9.54 -1.80 5.36
CA LEU A 309 -10.67 -1.96 6.27
C LEU A 309 -10.21 -2.30 7.70
N SER A 310 -9.20 -3.17 7.83
CA SER A 310 -8.60 -3.51 9.13
C SER A 310 -7.95 -2.29 9.79
N MET A 311 -7.18 -1.49 9.04
CA MET A 311 -6.55 -0.28 9.56
C MET A 311 -7.58 0.78 9.97
N CYS A 312 -8.66 0.98 9.18
CA CYS A 312 -9.73 1.90 9.51
C CYS A 312 -10.45 1.45 10.80
N LEU A 313 -10.79 0.15 10.92
CA LEU A 313 -11.36 -0.39 12.16
C LEU A 313 -10.41 -0.23 13.35
N GLY A 314 -9.13 -0.54 13.18
CA GLY A 314 -8.11 -0.34 14.20
C GLY A 314 -7.98 1.12 14.65
N LYS A 315 -8.09 2.08 13.72
CA LYS A 315 -8.12 3.51 14.04
C LYS A 315 -9.33 3.88 14.88
N ARG A 316 -10.51 3.38 14.54
CA ARG A 316 -11.75 3.59 15.35
C ARG A 316 -11.65 3.00 16.76
N LEU A 317 -10.88 1.94 16.90
CA LEU A 317 -10.56 1.32 18.20
C LEU A 317 -9.44 2.05 18.96
N GLY A 318 -8.90 3.15 18.44
CA GLY A 318 -7.85 3.95 19.09
C GLY A 318 -6.45 3.36 19.02
N LEU A 319 -6.16 2.43 18.10
CA LEU A 319 -4.84 1.85 17.97
C LEU A 319 -3.79 2.89 17.56
N SER A 320 -2.60 2.77 18.12
CA SER A 320 -1.46 3.62 17.74
C SER A 320 -1.01 3.37 16.30
N LYS A 321 -0.32 4.34 15.67
CA LYS A 321 0.23 4.17 14.31
C LYS A 321 1.09 2.93 14.15
N VAL A 322 1.85 2.54 15.18
CA VAL A 322 2.66 1.32 15.17
C VAL A 322 1.79 0.07 15.05
N LEU A 323 0.73 -0.01 15.86
CA LEU A 323 -0.21 -1.13 15.82
C LEU A 323 -1.02 -1.14 14.51
N LEU A 324 -1.39 0.03 13.98
CA LEU A 324 -2.06 0.15 12.67
C LEU A 324 -1.17 -0.35 11.53
N ASN A 325 0.14 -0.06 11.56
CA ASN A 325 1.09 -0.58 10.59
C ASN A 325 1.18 -2.11 10.65
N ARG A 326 1.29 -2.68 11.85
CA ARG A 326 1.30 -4.14 12.04
C ARG A 326 0.00 -4.78 11.54
N LEU A 327 -1.14 -4.20 11.90
CA LEU A 327 -2.47 -4.67 11.48
C LEU A 327 -2.65 -4.57 9.95
N GLY A 328 -2.22 -3.48 9.32
CA GLY A 328 -2.26 -3.32 7.87
C GLY A 328 -1.43 -4.37 7.14
N LEU A 329 -0.23 -4.70 7.66
CA LEU A 329 0.57 -5.80 7.11
C LEU A 329 -0.08 -7.16 7.31
N CYS A 330 -0.75 -7.41 8.45
CA CYS A 330 -1.51 -8.63 8.67
C CYS A 330 -2.62 -8.79 7.62
N GLY A 331 -3.41 -7.73 7.38
CA GLY A 331 -4.45 -7.72 6.34
C GLY A 331 -3.87 -7.89 4.93
N LEU A 332 -2.72 -7.24 4.63
CA LEU A 332 -2.07 -7.35 3.32
C LEU A 332 -1.57 -8.76 3.02
N PHE A 333 -1.06 -9.47 4.02
CA PHE A 333 -0.46 -10.80 3.86
C PHE A 333 -1.34 -11.96 4.35
N HIS A 334 -2.60 -11.71 4.77
CA HIS A 334 -3.45 -12.77 5.31
C HIS A 334 -3.58 -13.97 4.36
N ASP A 335 -3.66 -13.69 3.07
CA ASP A 335 -3.91 -14.63 1.99
C ASP A 335 -2.67 -15.02 1.17
N VAL A 336 -1.47 -14.63 1.58
CA VAL A 336 -0.24 -14.88 0.81
C VAL A 336 0.00 -16.36 0.52
N GLY A 337 -0.53 -17.27 1.33
CA GLY A 337 -0.46 -18.72 1.12
C GLY A 337 -1.26 -19.23 -0.08
N LYS A 338 -2.19 -18.44 -0.63
CA LYS A 338 -2.92 -18.78 -1.85
C LYS A 338 -2.01 -18.92 -3.08
N VAL A 339 -0.83 -18.35 -3.02
CA VAL A 339 0.24 -18.54 -4.02
C VAL A 339 0.61 -20.02 -4.20
N GLU A 340 0.49 -20.84 -3.16
CA GLU A 340 0.77 -22.29 -3.22
C GLU A 340 -0.48 -23.16 -3.52
N ILE A 341 -1.63 -22.55 -3.76
CA ILE A 341 -2.84 -23.27 -4.17
C ILE A 341 -2.80 -23.48 -5.70
N PRO A 342 -3.04 -24.70 -6.20
CA PRO A 342 -3.11 -24.95 -7.64
C PRO A 342 -4.12 -24.01 -8.33
N ARG A 343 -3.74 -23.45 -9.47
CA ARG A 343 -4.57 -22.48 -10.20
C ARG A 343 -5.92 -23.06 -10.62
N GLU A 344 -5.96 -24.36 -10.90
CA GLU A 344 -7.18 -25.10 -11.25
C GLU A 344 -8.19 -25.12 -10.09
N VAL A 345 -7.70 -25.16 -8.86
CA VAL A 345 -8.53 -25.09 -7.64
C VAL A 345 -8.89 -23.64 -7.31
N LEU A 346 -7.90 -22.75 -7.38
CA LEU A 346 -8.07 -21.33 -7.01
C LEU A 346 -9.08 -20.62 -7.92
N ASN A 347 -9.03 -20.90 -9.25
CA ASN A 347 -9.83 -20.21 -10.28
C ASN A 347 -11.01 -21.06 -10.77
N LYS A 348 -11.37 -22.15 -10.08
CA LYS A 348 -12.44 -23.04 -10.51
C LYS A 348 -13.79 -22.31 -10.57
N ALA A 349 -14.41 -22.30 -11.75
CA ALA A 349 -15.74 -21.75 -11.95
C ALA A 349 -16.78 -22.77 -11.47
N GLY A 350 -17.11 -22.79 -10.19
CA GLY A 350 -18.13 -23.68 -9.63
C GLY A 350 -17.76 -24.17 -8.24
N LYS A 351 -18.54 -25.15 -7.73
CA LYS A 351 -18.32 -25.72 -6.40
C LYS A 351 -17.03 -26.57 -6.38
N LEU A 352 -16.22 -26.37 -5.36
CA LEU A 352 -15.06 -27.21 -5.08
C LEU A 352 -15.54 -28.59 -4.58
N SER A 353 -14.87 -29.67 -5.01
CA SER A 353 -15.01 -30.98 -4.40
C SER A 353 -14.46 -30.96 -2.96
N GLU A 354 -14.74 -31.98 -2.17
CA GLU A 354 -14.21 -32.09 -0.80
C GLU A 354 -12.68 -32.05 -0.77
N GLN A 355 -12.04 -32.71 -1.73
CA GLN A 355 -10.58 -32.75 -1.85
C GLN A 355 -10.03 -31.35 -2.22
N GLU A 356 -10.63 -30.69 -3.20
CA GLU A 356 -10.25 -29.31 -3.58
C GLU A 356 -10.50 -28.31 -2.44
N LEU A 357 -11.60 -28.49 -1.70
CA LEU A 357 -11.91 -27.68 -0.53
C LEU A 357 -10.87 -27.87 0.59
N ALA A 358 -10.40 -29.10 0.80
CA ALA A 358 -9.32 -29.38 1.75
C ALA A 358 -8.02 -28.69 1.33
N VAL A 359 -7.69 -28.72 0.02
CA VAL A 359 -6.55 -27.97 -0.54
C VAL A 359 -6.72 -26.47 -0.33
N MET A 360 -7.88 -25.92 -0.65
CA MET A 360 -8.16 -24.48 -0.44
C MET A 360 -8.03 -24.10 1.04
N ARG A 361 -8.61 -24.88 1.95
CA ARG A 361 -8.55 -24.66 3.40
C ARG A 361 -7.14 -24.75 4.00
N SER A 362 -6.14 -25.18 3.24
CA SER A 362 -4.76 -25.23 3.70
C SER A 362 -4.04 -23.85 3.60
N HIS A 363 -4.61 -22.84 2.90
CA HIS A 363 -3.91 -21.58 2.66
C HIS A 363 -3.57 -20.78 3.94
N PRO A 364 -4.32 -20.83 5.07
CA PRO A 364 -3.89 -20.13 6.29
C PRO A 364 -2.56 -20.66 6.82
N LEU A 365 -2.40 -22.00 6.84
CA LEU A 365 -1.14 -22.61 7.23
C LEU A 365 -0.02 -22.31 6.22
N LYS A 366 -0.33 -22.32 4.93
CA LYS A 366 0.62 -21.94 3.88
C LYS A 366 1.02 -20.47 4.00
N SER A 367 0.09 -19.57 4.38
CA SER A 367 0.42 -18.16 4.65
C SER A 367 1.47 -18.04 5.76
N VAL A 368 1.29 -18.75 6.87
CA VAL A 368 2.31 -18.80 7.93
C VAL A 368 3.65 -19.31 7.40
N GLN A 369 3.65 -20.41 6.62
CA GLN A 369 4.87 -20.96 6.05
C GLN A 369 5.60 -19.97 5.13
N GLN A 370 4.86 -19.18 4.32
CA GLN A 370 5.46 -18.17 3.47
C GLN A 370 5.99 -16.98 4.29
N ILE A 371 5.25 -16.50 5.28
CA ILE A 371 5.68 -15.41 6.17
C ILE A 371 6.99 -15.79 6.90
N LEU A 372 7.13 -17.05 7.35
CA LEU A 372 8.35 -17.52 7.98
C LEU A 372 9.57 -17.51 7.03
N LYS A 373 9.36 -17.65 5.71
CA LYS A 373 10.41 -17.60 4.69
C LYS A 373 10.77 -16.18 4.24
N LEU A 374 9.96 -15.17 4.58
CA LEU A 374 10.24 -13.78 4.22
C LEU A 374 11.54 -13.28 4.86
N ARG A 375 12.24 -12.38 4.17
CA ARG A 375 13.34 -11.60 4.75
C ARG A 375 12.76 -10.46 5.60
N ALA A 376 12.53 -10.73 6.87
CA ALA A 376 12.07 -9.79 7.88
C ALA A 376 12.61 -10.22 9.23
N SER A 377 12.68 -9.30 10.18
CA SER A 377 13.13 -9.61 11.53
C SER A 377 12.24 -10.67 12.20
N PRO A 378 12.79 -11.51 13.11
CA PRO A 378 12.00 -12.50 13.85
C PRO A 378 10.79 -11.87 14.56
N GLU A 379 10.97 -10.68 15.12
CA GLU A 379 9.88 -9.93 15.78
C GLU A 379 8.77 -9.57 14.78
N MET A 380 9.11 -9.02 13.62
CA MET A 380 8.13 -8.71 12.56
C MET A 380 7.37 -9.96 12.14
N LYS A 381 8.05 -11.08 11.90
CA LYS A 381 7.40 -12.36 11.55
C LYS A 381 6.44 -12.82 12.65
N ALA A 382 6.86 -12.74 13.92
CA ALA A 382 6.02 -13.12 15.05
C ALA A 382 4.70 -12.31 15.11
N HIS A 383 4.75 -11.03 14.76
CA HIS A 383 3.54 -10.20 14.68
C HIS A 383 2.64 -10.54 13.48
N LEU A 384 3.20 -11.07 12.39
CA LEU A 384 2.48 -11.33 11.15
C LEU A 384 1.85 -12.73 11.06
N ILE A 385 2.24 -13.72 11.88
CA ILE A 385 1.82 -15.12 11.68
C ILE A 385 0.40 -15.41 12.17
N LEU A 386 -0.03 -14.84 13.30
CA LEU A 386 -1.31 -15.19 13.92
C LEU A 386 -2.53 -14.79 13.08
N PRO A 387 -2.70 -13.52 12.63
CA PRO A 387 -3.90 -13.14 11.91
C PRO A 387 -4.09 -13.91 10.58
N PRO A 388 -3.07 -14.14 9.73
CA PRO A 388 -3.20 -15.02 8.57
C PRO A 388 -3.55 -16.48 8.89
N PHE A 389 -3.14 -16.97 10.05
CA PHE A 389 -3.52 -18.31 10.50
C PHE A 389 -4.98 -18.37 10.96
N GLU A 390 -5.44 -17.32 11.64
CA GLU A 390 -6.70 -17.27 12.39
C GLU A 390 -7.89 -16.75 11.58
N HIS A 391 -7.69 -16.04 10.45
CA HIS A 391 -8.75 -15.25 9.77
C HIS A 391 -9.95 -16.07 9.28
N HIS A 392 -9.83 -17.39 9.22
CA HIS A 392 -10.94 -18.30 8.96
C HIS A 392 -11.41 -19.09 10.19
N LEU A 393 -10.85 -18.80 11.36
CA LEU A 393 -11.46 -19.23 12.61
C LEU A 393 -12.66 -18.32 12.90
N ARG A 394 -13.80 -18.93 13.22
CA ARG A 394 -14.96 -18.20 13.70
C ARG A 394 -14.76 -17.78 15.16
N TYR A 395 -15.46 -16.79 15.60
CA TYR A 395 -15.37 -16.30 16.98
C TYR A 395 -15.61 -17.40 18.02
N ASP A 396 -16.49 -18.36 17.69
CA ASP A 396 -16.77 -19.57 18.48
C ASP A 396 -15.76 -20.72 18.26
N LEU A 397 -14.68 -20.51 17.51
CA LEU A 397 -13.64 -21.46 17.13
C LEU A 397 -14.11 -22.61 16.21
N SER A 398 -15.31 -22.56 15.66
CA SER A 398 -15.86 -23.61 14.77
C SER A 398 -15.31 -23.61 13.34
N GLY A 399 -14.50 -22.63 12.94
CA GLY A 399 -13.95 -22.47 11.60
C GLY A 399 -12.81 -23.42 11.24
N TYR A 400 -11.86 -22.92 10.43
CA TYR A 400 -10.65 -23.67 10.07
C TYR A 400 -9.41 -22.75 10.11
N PRO A 401 -8.21 -23.31 10.33
CA PRO A 401 -7.91 -24.74 10.54
C PRO A 401 -8.48 -25.24 11.86
N ARG A 402 -8.89 -26.53 11.91
CA ARG A 402 -9.32 -27.13 13.17
C ARG A 402 -8.12 -27.32 14.07
N ILE A 403 -8.15 -26.68 15.22
CA ILE A 403 -7.08 -26.72 16.23
C ILE A 403 -7.72 -26.96 17.61
N ASN A 404 -7.05 -27.72 18.45
CA ASN A 404 -7.36 -27.79 19.88
C ASN A 404 -6.67 -26.62 20.57
N TRP A 405 -7.27 -25.44 20.45
CA TRP A 405 -6.71 -24.21 20.95
C TRP A 405 -7.58 -23.73 22.12
N GLU A 406 -7.00 -23.60 23.28
CA GLU A 406 -7.69 -23.12 24.47
C GLU A 406 -7.74 -21.60 24.55
N ASN A 407 -6.91 -20.91 23.77
CA ASN A 407 -6.86 -19.45 23.77
C ASN A 407 -7.88 -18.84 22.79
N PRO A 408 -8.43 -17.67 23.09
CA PRO A 408 -9.28 -16.94 22.15
C PRO A 408 -8.46 -16.49 20.93
N ILE A 409 -9.14 -16.27 19.80
CA ILE A 409 -8.53 -15.69 18.59
C ILE A 409 -7.87 -14.35 18.96
N SER A 410 -6.70 -14.10 18.40
CA SER A 410 -5.97 -12.87 18.65
C SER A 410 -6.81 -11.63 18.28
N PHE A 411 -6.53 -10.51 18.93
CA PHE A 411 -7.26 -9.27 18.67
C PHE A 411 -7.17 -8.85 17.19
N PHE A 412 -5.98 -8.97 16.57
CA PHE A 412 -5.80 -8.68 15.15
C PHE A 412 -6.46 -9.71 14.25
N GLY A 413 -6.46 -10.99 14.63
CA GLY A 413 -7.18 -12.04 13.90
C GLY A 413 -8.66 -11.72 13.79
N ARG A 414 -9.32 -11.34 14.89
CA ARG A 414 -10.75 -10.96 14.89
C ARG A 414 -11.05 -9.73 14.01
N ILE A 415 -10.15 -8.73 13.98
CA ILE A 415 -10.28 -7.56 13.11
C ILE A 415 -10.16 -7.96 11.64
N VAL A 416 -9.13 -8.75 11.29
CA VAL A 416 -8.89 -9.19 9.92
C VAL A 416 -10.05 -10.07 9.42
N THR A 417 -10.59 -10.97 10.25
CA THR A 417 -11.77 -11.80 9.91
C THR A 417 -12.97 -10.94 9.50
N ILE A 418 -13.28 -9.88 10.25
CA ILE A 418 -14.40 -8.98 9.94
C ILE A 418 -14.15 -8.29 8.58
N ALA A 419 -12.95 -7.76 8.36
CA ALA A 419 -12.59 -7.06 7.13
C ALA A 419 -12.57 -8.01 5.91
N ASP A 420 -12.01 -9.21 6.07
CA ASP A 420 -11.95 -10.26 5.05
C ASP A 420 -13.35 -10.67 4.59
N VAL A 421 -14.22 -11.06 5.53
CA VAL A 421 -15.57 -11.49 5.20
C VAL A 421 -16.38 -10.38 4.53
N PHE A 422 -16.30 -9.14 5.04
CA PHE A 422 -17.02 -8.02 4.43
C PHE A 422 -16.58 -7.79 2.98
N ASP A 423 -15.27 -7.68 2.71
CA ASP A 423 -14.79 -7.51 1.34
C ASP A 423 -15.12 -8.71 0.46
N ALA A 424 -15.01 -9.94 1.00
CA ALA A 424 -15.33 -11.16 0.28
C ALA A 424 -16.79 -11.26 -0.16
N ILE A 425 -17.76 -10.86 0.67
CA ILE A 425 -19.19 -10.96 0.33
C ILE A 425 -19.72 -9.78 -0.47
N THR A 426 -19.02 -8.65 -0.46
CA THR A 426 -19.33 -7.45 -1.26
C THR A 426 -18.55 -7.39 -2.57
N SER A 427 -17.71 -8.39 -2.87
CA SER A 427 -16.94 -8.45 -4.13
C SER A 427 -17.52 -9.51 -5.07
N PRO A 428 -17.83 -9.19 -6.34
CA PRO A 428 -18.18 -10.18 -7.34
C PRO A 428 -17.03 -11.15 -7.57
N ARG A 429 -17.32 -12.45 -7.67
CA ARG A 429 -16.31 -13.50 -7.93
C ARG A 429 -16.74 -14.36 -9.11
N VAL A 430 -15.79 -14.97 -9.81
CA VAL A 430 -16.06 -15.87 -10.97
C VAL A 430 -17.10 -16.94 -10.63
N TYR A 431 -17.02 -17.50 -9.43
CA TYR A 431 -17.94 -18.55 -8.94
C TYR A 431 -19.16 -18.00 -8.18
N ARG A 432 -19.23 -16.69 -7.93
CA ARG A 432 -20.34 -15.99 -7.28
C ARG A 432 -20.51 -14.60 -7.92
N PRO A 433 -21.17 -14.53 -9.09
CA PRO A 433 -21.35 -13.28 -9.83
C PRO A 433 -22.25 -12.27 -9.09
N THR A 434 -23.14 -12.72 -8.22
CA THR A 434 -24.01 -11.86 -7.41
C THR A 434 -23.36 -11.58 -6.05
N ALA A 435 -22.73 -10.42 -5.92
CA ALA A 435 -22.25 -9.90 -4.63
C ALA A 435 -23.41 -9.27 -3.85
N LEU A 436 -23.33 -9.25 -2.54
CA LEU A 436 -24.27 -8.52 -1.70
C LEU A 436 -23.97 -7.02 -1.78
N SER A 437 -25.02 -6.19 -1.80
CA SER A 437 -24.83 -4.75 -1.56
C SER A 437 -24.23 -4.55 -0.16
N PRO A 438 -23.42 -3.49 0.04
CA PRO A 438 -22.69 -3.31 1.30
C PRO A 438 -23.57 -3.30 2.55
N ASP A 439 -24.75 -2.69 2.47
CA ASP A 439 -25.75 -2.66 3.55
C ASP A 439 -26.29 -4.07 3.88
N LYS A 440 -26.61 -4.89 2.85
CA LYS A 440 -27.05 -6.29 3.05
C LYS A 440 -25.93 -7.16 3.60
N ALA A 441 -24.69 -6.88 3.21
CA ALA A 441 -23.53 -7.56 3.76
C ALA A 441 -23.38 -7.29 5.26
N LEU A 442 -23.55 -6.04 5.70
CA LEU A 442 -23.55 -5.70 7.13
C LEU A 442 -24.68 -6.39 7.90
N GLY A 443 -25.90 -6.46 7.30
CA GLY A 443 -27.03 -7.20 7.88
C GLY A 443 -26.70 -8.67 8.06
N TYR A 444 -26.17 -9.33 7.03
CA TYR A 444 -25.73 -10.73 7.11
C TYR A 444 -24.67 -10.97 8.21
N MET A 445 -23.67 -10.07 8.31
CA MET A 445 -22.66 -10.18 9.34
C MET A 445 -23.22 -9.96 10.74
N LEU A 446 -24.22 -9.08 10.88
CA LEU A 446 -24.87 -8.83 12.17
C LEU A 446 -25.63 -10.06 12.66
N GLU A 447 -26.29 -10.82 11.77
CA GLU A 447 -26.95 -12.09 12.12
C GLU A 447 -25.98 -13.15 12.64
N ALA A 448 -24.72 -13.11 12.18
CA ALA A 448 -23.64 -14.02 12.62
C ALA A 448 -22.82 -13.47 13.82
N SER A 449 -23.28 -12.39 14.45
CA SER A 449 -22.62 -11.79 15.61
C SER A 449 -22.61 -12.76 16.80
N GLY A 450 -21.46 -12.93 17.44
CA GLY A 450 -21.27 -13.85 18.57
C GLY A 450 -20.96 -15.30 18.16
N THR A 451 -21.15 -15.67 16.90
CA THR A 451 -20.76 -16.97 16.35
C THR A 451 -19.55 -16.84 15.43
N ASP A 452 -19.70 -16.10 14.33
CA ASP A 452 -18.63 -15.91 13.36
C ASP A 452 -17.73 -14.71 13.73
N PHE A 453 -18.30 -13.67 14.33
CA PHE A 453 -17.65 -12.40 14.61
C PHE A 453 -17.71 -12.00 16.08
N ASP A 454 -16.65 -11.33 16.54
CA ASP A 454 -16.64 -10.65 17.84
C ASP A 454 -17.73 -9.55 17.84
N PRO A 455 -18.72 -9.60 18.75
CA PRO A 455 -19.85 -8.67 18.75
C PRO A 455 -19.46 -7.21 18.93
N LEU A 456 -18.43 -6.94 19.73
CA LEU A 456 -17.99 -5.56 20.01
C LEU A 456 -17.24 -4.98 18.80
N LEU A 457 -16.33 -5.75 18.22
CA LEU A 457 -15.59 -5.32 17.04
C LEU A 457 -16.51 -5.15 15.84
N LEU A 458 -17.47 -6.07 15.66
CA LEU A 458 -18.46 -5.96 14.57
C LEU A 458 -19.33 -4.71 14.75
N LYS A 459 -19.77 -4.40 15.96
CA LYS A 459 -20.53 -3.16 16.24
C LYS A 459 -19.74 -1.91 15.86
N VAL A 460 -18.45 -1.84 16.21
CA VAL A 460 -17.59 -0.72 15.82
C VAL A 460 -17.41 -0.67 14.30
N PHE A 461 -17.27 -1.82 13.65
CA PHE A 461 -17.16 -1.90 12.19
C PHE A 461 -18.43 -1.40 11.49
N ILE A 462 -19.62 -1.82 11.92
CA ILE A 462 -20.89 -1.36 11.37
C ILE A 462 -21.05 0.16 11.57
N ASN A 463 -20.71 0.68 12.74
CA ASN A 463 -20.74 2.12 13.00
C ASN A 463 -19.76 2.90 12.13
N MET A 464 -18.57 2.32 11.85
CA MET A 464 -17.58 2.91 10.94
C MET A 464 -18.08 2.96 9.50
N MET A 465 -18.72 1.90 9.04
CA MET A 465 -19.21 1.78 7.66
C MET A 465 -20.49 2.60 7.43
N GLY A 466 -21.30 2.83 8.46
CA GLY A 466 -22.61 3.44 8.38
C GLY A 466 -23.70 2.50 7.82
N VAL A 467 -24.94 2.93 7.89
CA VAL A 467 -26.11 2.14 7.40
C VAL A 467 -26.04 1.91 5.90
N TYR A 468 -25.62 2.91 5.17
CA TYR A 468 -25.39 2.87 3.71
C TYR A 468 -23.92 3.17 3.44
N PRO A 469 -23.05 2.16 3.40
CA PRO A 469 -21.63 2.37 3.15
C PRO A 469 -21.33 3.08 1.83
N VAL A 470 -20.22 3.80 1.79
CA VAL A 470 -19.74 4.41 0.53
C VAL A 470 -19.66 3.35 -0.56
N GLY A 471 -20.11 3.69 -1.76
CA GLY A 471 -20.20 2.77 -2.89
C GLY A 471 -21.49 1.94 -2.95
N THR A 472 -22.43 2.08 -2.00
CA THR A 472 -23.77 1.48 -2.11
C THR A 472 -24.58 2.20 -3.19
N LEU A 473 -25.26 1.47 -4.05
CA LEU A 473 -26.18 2.03 -5.03
C LEU A 473 -27.60 2.03 -4.46
N LEU A 474 -28.20 3.21 -4.37
CA LEU A 474 -29.55 3.42 -3.84
C LEU A 474 -30.51 3.70 -4.98
N GLU A 475 -31.69 3.11 -4.93
CA GLU A 475 -32.84 3.50 -5.72
C GLU A 475 -33.72 4.45 -4.90
N LEU A 476 -34.13 5.55 -5.49
CA LEU A 476 -34.93 6.59 -4.85
C LEU A 476 -36.39 6.51 -5.29
N ASP A 477 -37.28 7.05 -4.47
CA ASP A 477 -38.73 7.13 -4.77
C ASP A 477 -39.08 7.93 -6.05
N THR A 478 -38.12 8.73 -6.51
CA THR A 478 -38.20 9.43 -7.81
C THR A 478 -37.78 8.56 -9.00
N GLY A 479 -37.35 7.31 -8.78
CA GLY A 479 -36.85 6.39 -9.82
C GLY A 479 -35.39 6.62 -10.21
N GLU A 480 -34.73 7.59 -9.60
CA GLU A 480 -33.30 7.86 -9.82
C GLU A 480 -32.41 6.89 -9.07
N LEU A 481 -31.22 6.65 -9.61
CA LEU A 481 -30.17 5.91 -8.91
C LEU A 481 -29.17 6.90 -8.28
N GLY A 482 -28.85 6.70 -7.01
CA GLY A 482 -27.87 7.48 -6.27
C GLY A 482 -26.74 6.61 -5.76
N LEU A 483 -25.50 6.93 -6.11
CA LEU A 483 -24.30 6.27 -5.55
C LEU A 483 -23.86 6.99 -4.28
N VAL A 484 -23.75 6.26 -3.18
CA VAL A 484 -23.30 6.81 -1.89
C VAL A 484 -21.84 7.26 -1.99
N MET A 485 -21.61 8.54 -1.73
CA MET A 485 -20.29 9.18 -1.80
C MET A 485 -19.69 9.44 -0.42
N ASP A 486 -20.56 9.74 0.53
CA ASP A 486 -20.15 10.07 1.90
C ASP A 486 -21.31 9.76 2.86
N THR A 487 -20.94 9.35 4.07
CA THR A 487 -21.87 9.11 5.18
C THR A 487 -21.57 10.11 6.27
N PRO A 488 -22.43 11.13 6.49
CA PRO A 488 -22.24 12.09 7.57
C PRO A 488 -22.23 11.36 8.93
N GLY A 489 -21.12 11.50 9.68
CA GLY A 489 -20.93 10.78 10.94
C GLY A 489 -21.90 11.13 12.06
N ASP A 490 -22.55 12.31 11.99
CA ASP A 490 -23.39 12.88 13.04
C ASP A 490 -24.83 13.13 12.61
N ALA A 491 -25.28 12.54 11.48
CA ALA A 491 -26.65 12.74 11.01
C ALA A 491 -27.64 11.91 11.83
N GLU A 492 -28.57 12.55 12.50
CA GLU A 492 -29.63 11.90 13.28
C GLU A 492 -30.44 10.86 12.49
N ASP A 493 -30.51 11.02 11.16
CA ASP A 493 -31.36 10.19 10.27
C ASP A 493 -30.56 9.19 9.42
N TYR A 494 -29.24 9.05 9.61
CA TYR A 494 -28.37 8.11 8.85
C TYR A 494 -28.48 8.18 7.32
N ARG A 495 -28.89 9.34 6.76
CA ARG A 495 -29.11 9.52 5.33
C ARG A 495 -27.85 10.05 4.63
N PRO A 496 -27.32 9.35 3.61
CA PRO A 496 -26.05 9.67 3.00
C PRO A 496 -26.12 10.83 2.00
N ILE A 497 -24.95 11.33 1.62
CA ILE A 497 -24.77 12.15 0.44
C ILE A 497 -24.51 11.22 -0.75
N VAL A 498 -25.29 11.39 -1.82
CA VAL A 498 -25.19 10.58 -3.04
C VAL A 498 -24.79 11.45 -4.23
N THR A 499 -24.17 10.81 -5.23
CA THR A 499 -24.15 11.34 -6.60
C THR A 499 -25.27 10.67 -7.37
N LEU A 500 -26.20 11.46 -7.90
CA LEU A 500 -27.24 10.96 -8.79
C LEU A 500 -26.59 10.48 -10.09
N LEU A 501 -27.07 9.38 -10.64
CA LEU A 501 -26.51 8.79 -11.85
C LEU A 501 -27.45 9.08 -13.03
N GLU A 502 -26.88 9.61 -14.07
CA GLU A 502 -27.54 9.90 -15.34
C GLU A 502 -27.08 8.93 -16.41
N LYS A 503 -27.87 8.75 -17.47
CA LYS A 503 -27.46 7.96 -18.64
C LYS A 503 -27.03 8.91 -19.76
N ASP A 504 -25.86 8.65 -20.33
CA ASP A 504 -25.40 9.34 -21.52
C ASP A 504 -26.13 8.88 -22.79
N GLU A 505 -25.75 9.45 -23.93
CA GLU A 505 -26.30 9.11 -25.25
C GLU A 505 -26.13 7.63 -25.65
N HIS A 506 -25.15 6.94 -25.02
CA HIS A 506 -24.84 5.53 -25.23
C HIS A 506 -25.50 4.62 -24.18
N GLY A 507 -26.32 5.19 -23.28
CA GLY A 507 -27.01 4.46 -22.21
C GLY A 507 -26.09 4.06 -21.05
N GLN A 508 -24.85 4.59 -20.99
CA GLN A 508 -23.92 4.36 -19.89
C GLN A 508 -24.17 5.35 -18.75
N TYR A 509 -23.98 4.88 -17.52
CA TYR A 509 -24.13 5.73 -16.36
C TYR A 509 -22.96 6.70 -16.23
N VAL A 510 -23.29 7.97 -16.09
CA VAL A 510 -22.36 9.08 -15.87
C VAL A 510 -22.69 9.81 -14.58
N LYS A 511 -21.74 10.59 -14.09
CA LYS A 511 -21.84 11.33 -12.85
C LYS A 511 -22.76 12.54 -13.01
N GLY A 512 -23.90 12.53 -12.33
CA GLY A 512 -24.82 13.66 -12.22
C GLY A 512 -24.52 14.54 -11.00
N GLU A 513 -25.52 15.24 -10.51
CA GLU A 513 -25.37 16.16 -9.37
C GLU A 513 -25.21 15.42 -8.04
N LYS A 514 -24.56 16.08 -7.08
CA LYS A 514 -24.50 15.61 -5.69
C LYS A 514 -25.77 16.03 -4.95
N PHE A 515 -26.39 15.10 -4.26
CA PHE A 515 -27.60 15.32 -3.48
C PHE A 515 -27.46 14.80 -2.05
N ASN A 516 -27.81 15.65 -1.07
CA ASN A 516 -27.87 15.24 0.32
C ASN A 516 -29.28 14.70 0.63
N LEU A 517 -29.41 13.39 0.87
CA LEU A 517 -30.69 12.74 1.16
C LEU A 517 -31.33 13.18 2.47
N ASN A 518 -30.63 13.93 3.30
CA ASN A 518 -31.17 14.55 4.51
C ASN A 518 -31.88 15.90 4.24
N THR A 519 -31.94 16.33 2.97
CA THR A 519 -32.61 17.58 2.59
C THR A 519 -34.12 17.43 2.70
N ARG A 520 -34.75 18.36 3.42
CA ARG A 520 -36.20 18.40 3.67
C ARG A 520 -36.88 19.54 2.92
N SER A 521 -38.12 19.34 2.58
CA SER A 521 -38.97 20.37 2.03
C SER A 521 -39.24 21.46 3.07
N GLY A 522 -39.00 22.73 2.70
CA GLY A 522 -39.31 23.86 3.58
C GLY A 522 -40.80 24.09 3.83
N LYS A 523 -41.67 23.43 3.05
CA LYS A 523 -43.14 23.56 3.19
C LYS A 523 -43.76 22.43 4.01
N THR A 524 -43.31 21.18 3.81
CA THR A 524 -43.92 19.99 4.44
C THR A 524 -43.05 19.42 5.56
N GLY A 525 -41.77 19.75 5.62
CA GLY A 525 -40.80 19.12 6.53
C GLY A 525 -40.40 17.71 6.15
N GLU A 526 -40.98 17.12 5.08
CA GLU A 526 -40.67 15.80 4.59
C GLU A 526 -39.35 15.79 3.80
N PHE A 527 -38.72 14.62 3.69
CA PHE A 527 -37.54 14.46 2.85
C PHE A 527 -37.86 14.64 1.39
N LEU A 528 -37.01 15.32 0.63
CA LEU A 528 -37.25 15.56 -0.81
C LEU A 528 -37.12 14.29 -1.65
N LYS A 529 -36.32 13.33 -1.24
CA LYS A 529 -36.12 12.03 -1.90
C LYS A 529 -36.00 10.95 -0.84
N ASN A 530 -36.65 9.80 -1.02
CA ASN A 530 -36.61 8.68 -0.10
C ASN A 530 -35.93 7.46 -0.72
N ILE A 531 -35.23 6.68 0.08
CA ILE A 531 -34.58 5.45 -0.35
C ILE A 531 -35.64 4.35 -0.40
N THR A 532 -35.82 3.71 -1.55
CA THR A 532 -36.76 2.61 -1.75
C THR A 532 -36.10 1.25 -1.73
N SER A 533 -34.89 1.15 -2.29
CA SER A 533 -34.15 -0.11 -2.31
C SER A 533 -32.64 0.12 -2.42
N THR A 534 -31.86 -0.94 -2.18
CA THR A 534 -30.41 -0.96 -2.33
C THR A 534 -29.99 -2.02 -3.33
N HIS A 535 -29.01 -1.69 -4.16
CA HIS A 535 -28.50 -2.58 -5.20
C HIS A 535 -26.99 -2.71 -5.09
N HIS A 536 -26.45 -3.81 -5.61
CA HIS A 536 -25.03 -3.90 -5.83
C HIS A 536 -24.68 -3.17 -7.14
N PRO A 537 -23.68 -2.26 -7.15
CA PRO A 537 -23.36 -1.44 -8.33
C PRO A 537 -23.05 -2.26 -9.59
N SER A 538 -22.40 -3.44 -9.42
CA SER A 538 -22.08 -4.31 -10.56
C SER A 538 -23.30 -4.83 -11.33
N THR A 539 -24.48 -4.86 -10.71
CA THR A 539 -25.75 -5.24 -11.38
C THR A 539 -26.11 -4.26 -12.50
N TYR A 540 -25.63 -3.03 -12.37
CA TYR A 540 -25.83 -1.95 -13.34
C TYR A 540 -24.57 -1.63 -14.14
N GLY A 541 -23.51 -2.46 -14.05
CA GLY A 541 -22.23 -2.21 -14.71
C GLY A 541 -21.44 -1.03 -14.11
N ILE A 542 -21.80 -0.59 -12.90
CA ILE A 542 -21.21 0.57 -12.24
C ILE A 542 -20.00 0.13 -11.40
N GLN A 543 -18.89 0.81 -11.60
CA GLN A 543 -17.71 0.72 -10.75
C GLN A 543 -17.68 1.95 -9.83
N PRO A 544 -17.96 1.82 -8.52
CA PRO A 544 -18.07 2.96 -7.61
C PRO A 544 -16.84 3.88 -7.62
N ALA A 545 -15.67 3.30 -7.71
CA ALA A 545 -14.41 4.04 -7.73
C ALA A 545 -14.36 5.09 -8.86
N ALA A 546 -14.92 4.81 -10.06
CA ALA A 546 -14.97 5.76 -11.17
C ALA A 546 -15.79 7.02 -10.87
N PHE A 547 -16.76 6.90 -9.97
CA PHE A 547 -17.63 8.00 -9.58
C PHE A 547 -17.13 8.74 -8.33
N ILE A 548 -16.34 8.06 -7.49
CA ILE A 548 -15.79 8.62 -6.25
C ILE A 548 -14.48 9.37 -6.54
N PHE A 549 -13.65 8.85 -7.40
CA PHE A 549 -12.33 9.38 -7.78
C PHE A 549 -12.33 10.07 -9.14
#